data_34738d7f1fbb613061288071fff71603
#
_entry.id   34738d7f1fbb613061288071fff71603
#
_cell.length_a   1.000
_cell.length_b   1.000
_cell.length_c   1.000
_cell.angle_alpha   90.00
_cell.angle_beta   90.00
_cell.angle_gamma   90.00
#
_symmetry.space_group_name_H-M   'P 1'
#
loop_
_entity.id
_entity.type
_entity.pdbx_description
1 polymer ?
#
loop_
_entity_poly.entity_id
_entity_poly.type
_entity_poly.pdbx_seq_one_letter_code
_entity_poly.pdbx_strand_id
1 'polypeptide(L)'
;MTLWAAIVAGGSGTRFWPLSTPERPKQLLPLAGDRPLVVQAVERLEGLVPPERILILTGALLAERIAALVPQVPRAQVLVEPRAASTAPALAWAAQWISRRDPGAQMLSLHADWAVGDDRAFRAAARNALGVAAEYDVLVTVGVKPTRNETAYGYIVPGKSLGSARAVRRFVEKPSAARAMLLRRRGALWNTGLFAWGVARFLGEAGAYARELRDAWPALSAGDVPGFFAKARPVAVDVAVLERTRRLAVVTGTFRWDDIGSWDALLRIRRADARGNVVVGNATVADDVRRSVIWTENEHLAVIGIEDMIVVRANGHTLVMPTGHVDRLKELVQGL
;
A
#
# COMPACT_ATOMS: atom_id res chain seq x y z
N MET A 1 17.03 -19.45 4.49
CA MET A 1 17.18 -18.04 4.08
C MET A 1 16.48 -17.18 5.11
N THR A 2 17.11 -16.09 5.51
CA THR A 2 16.54 -15.15 6.47
C THR A 2 15.49 -14.27 5.79
N LEU A 3 14.38 -14.02 6.46
CA LEU A 3 13.30 -13.19 5.93
C LEU A 3 13.31 -11.81 6.60
N TRP A 4 13.24 -10.77 5.79
CA TRP A 4 13.02 -9.37 6.17
C TRP A 4 11.71 -8.86 5.57
N ALA A 5 11.10 -7.90 6.23
CA ALA A 5 9.99 -7.14 5.66
C ALA A 5 10.36 -5.66 5.50
N ALA A 6 9.92 -5.06 4.40
CA ALA A 6 10.01 -3.62 4.16
C ALA A 6 8.60 -3.05 4.02
N ILE A 7 8.16 -2.26 4.99
CA ILE A 7 6.86 -1.59 5.00
C ILE A 7 7.05 -0.18 4.47
N VAL A 8 6.43 0.12 3.33
CA VAL A 8 6.43 1.47 2.76
C VAL A 8 5.33 2.28 3.44
N ALA A 9 5.71 3.29 4.22
CA ALA A 9 4.83 4.14 5.02
C ALA A 9 4.92 5.62 4.59
N GLY A 10 5.11 5.86 3.31
CA GLY A 10 5.11 7.18 2.68
C GLY A 10 3.73 7.58 2.18
N GLY A 11 3.59 8.83 1.75
CA GLY A 11 2.36 9.39 1.15
C GLY A 11 1.66 10.42 2.03
N SER A 12 1.09 11.45 1.41
CA SER A 12 0.43 12.57 2.10
C SER A 12 -1.00 12.29 2.55
N GLY A 13 -1.67 11.28 1.97
CA GLY A 13 -3.02 10.86 2.37
C GLY A 13 -4.12 11.92 2.24
N THR A 14 -3.95 12.99 1.46
CA THR A 14 -4.83 14.17 1.36
C THR A 14 -6.29 13.86 1.00
N ARG A 15 -6.57 12.70 0.42
CA ARG A 15 -7.94 12.26 0.04
C ARG A 15 -8.86 11.95 1.22
N PHE A 16 -8.33 11.93 2.45
CA PHE A 16 -9.10 11.74 3.68
C PHE A 16 -9.26 13.04 4.48
N TRP A 17 -9.04 14.19 3.82
CA TRP A 17 -9.41 15.46 4.42
C TRP A 17 -10.91 15.46 4.80
N PRO A 18 -11.32 16.03 5.94
CA PRO A 18 -10.53 16.78 6.92
C PRO A 18 -9.86 15.92 8.01
N LEU A 19 -10.00 14.59 7.98
CA LEU A 19 -9.40 13.69 8.96
C LEU A 19 -7.88 13.57 8.80
N SER A 20 -7.39 13.54 7.55
CA SER A 20 -5.96 13.49 7.25
C SER A 20 -5.36 14.89 7.19
N THR A 21 -4.18 15.03 7.80
CA THR A 21 -3.31 16.21 7.72
C THR A 21 -1.90 15.78 7.32
N PRO A 22 -0.98 16.69 6.95
CA PRO A 22 0.43 16.33 6.71
C PRO A 22 1.08 15.60 7.89
N GLU A 23 0.72 15.97 9.12
CA GLU A 23 1.21 15.35 10.37
C GLU A 23 0.48 14.05 10.71
N ARG A 24 -0.73 13.85 10.18
CA ARG A 24 -1.56 12.67 10.42
C ARG A 24 -2.11 12.12 9.09
N PRO A 25 -1.23 11.64 8.20
CA PRO A 25 -1.65 11.10 6.92
C PRO A 25 -2.36 9.73 7.07
N LYS A 26 -2.89 9.22 5.98
CA LYS A 26 -3.72 8.02 5.88
C LYS A 26 -3.21 6.83 6.70
N GLN A 27 -1.91 6.52 6.64
CA GLN A 27 -1.32 5.37 7.33
C GLN A 27 -1.38 5.47 8.86
N LEU A 28 -1.58 6.67 9.42
CA LEU A 28 -1.77 6.90 10.86
C LEU A 28 -3.24 6.91 11.26
N LEU A 29 -4.17 6.72 10.34
CA LEU A 29 -5.62 6.75 10.59
C LEU A 29 -6.19 5.34 10.78
N PRO A 30 -7.21 5.17 11.63
CA PRO A 30 -7.88 3.89 11.89
C PRO A 30 -9.00 3.62 10.84
N LEU A 31 -8.67 3.70 9.52
CA LEU A 31 -9.68 3.62 8.46
C LEU A 31 -10.28 2.23 8.29
N ALA A 32 -9.51 1.16 8.51
CA ALA A 32 -9.93 -0.24 8.33
C ALA A 32 -10.20 -0.96 9.66
N GLY A 33 -10.58 -0.25 10.71
CA GLY A 33 -10.82 -0.79 12.06
C GLY A 33 -10.50 0.27 13.10
N ASP A 34 -10.13 -0.14 14.31
CA ASP A 34 -9.92 0.77 15.44
C ASP A 34 -8.45 1.16 15.66
N ARG A 35 -7.54 0.55 14.88
CA ARG A 35 -6.10 0.81 14.95
C ARG A 35 -5.59 1.52 13.69
N PRO A 36 -4.56 2.36 13.80
CA PRO A 36 -3.88 2.95 12.64
C PRO A 36 -3.44 1.88 11.63
N LEU A 37 -3.49 2.20 10.33
CA LEU A 37 -3.17 1.24 9.27
C LEU A 37 -1.71 0.73 9.37
N VAL A 38 -0.76 1.58 9.77
CA VAL A 38 0.64 1.17 9.97
C VAL A 38 0.79 0.13 11.08
N VAL A 39 0.00 0.24 12.15
CA VAL A 39 -0.02 -0.75 13.24
C VAL A 39 -0.55 -2.08 12.72
N GLN A 40 -1.67 -2.06 12.01
CA GLN A 40 -2.23 -3.25 11.36
C GLN A 40 -1.26 -3.90 10.37
N ALA A 41 -0.46 -3.11 9.63
CA ALA A 41 0.54 -3.63 8.71
C ALA A 41 1.68 -4.39 9.42
N VAL A 42 2.13 -3.90 10.57
CA VAL A 42 3.14 -4.59 11.41
C VAL A 42 2.55 -5.85 12.04
N GLU A 43 1.37 -5.78 12.64
CA GLU A 43 0.68 -6.92 13.27
C GLU A 43 0.37 -8.04 12.28
N ARG A 44 0.08 -7.71 11.03
CA ARG A 44 -0.14 -8.68 9.95
C ARG A 44 1.06 -9.56 9.69
N LEU A 45 2.26 -9.10 10.02
CA LEU A 45 3.52 -9.85 9.90
C LEU A 45 3.81 -10.76 11.10
N GLU A 46 3.01 -10.69 12.15
CA GLU A 46 3.20 -11.53 13.34
C GLU A 46 3.19 -13.02 12.99
N GLY A 47 4.18 -13.76 13.51
CA GLY A 47 4.39 -15.17 13.17
C GLY A 47 4.94 -15.44 11.75
N LEU A 48 5.26 -14.38 10.98
CA LEU A 48 5.92 -14.47 9.69
C LEU A 48 7.31 -13.81 9.71
N VAL A 49 7.41 -12.60 10.22
CA VAL A 49 8.66 -11.83 10.31
C VAL A 49 8.81 -11.29 11.73
N PRO A 50 9.91 -11.56 12.43
CA PRO A 50 10.12 -11.00 13.76
C PRO A 50 10.35 -9.48 13.69
N PRO A 51 9.96 -8.71 14.72
CA PRO A 51 10.05 -7.25 14.72
C PRO A 51 11.44 -6.69 14.40
N GLU A 52 12.49 -7.39 14.79
CA GLU A 52 13.90 -7.03 14.54
C GLU A 52 14.30 -7.15 13.06
N ARG A 53 13.39 -7.64 12.20
CA ARG A 53 13.60 -7.76 10.75
C ARG A 53 12.52 -7.05 9.95
N ILE A 54 11.80 -6.13 10.57
CA ILE A 54 10.83 -5.26 9.91
C ILE A 54 11.48 -3.89 9.72
N LEU A 55 11.65 -3.45 8.48
CA LEU A 55 12.03 -2.09 8.12
C LEU A 55 10.77 -1.28 7.83
N ILE A 56 10.70 -0.04 8.31
CA ILE A 56 9.64 0.89 7.97
C ILE A 56 10.26 2.10 7.25
N LEU A 57 9.85 2.32 6.02
CA LEU A 57 10.36 3.39 5.15
C LEU A 57 9.39 4.57 5.20
N THR A 58 9.84 5.72 5.68
CA THR A 58 8.97 6.89 5.87
C THR A 58 9.75 8.20 5.79
N GLY A 59 9.05 9.31 5.68
CA GLY A 59 9.65 10.65 5.72
C GLY A 59 9.90 11.13 7.18
N ALA A 60 10.76 12.13 7.32
CA ALA A 60 11.18 12.67 8.62
C ALA A 60 10.01 13.11 9.53
N LEU A 61 8.98 13.72 8.94
CA LEU A 61 7.80 14.22 9.68
C LEU A 61 7.06 13.12 10.45
N LEU A 62 7.10 11.87 9.96
CA LEU A 62 6.29 10.77 10.48
C LEU A 62 7.09 9.76 11.31
N ALA A 63 8.41 9.78 11.21
CA ALA A 63 9.28 8.74 11.75
C ALA A 63 9.09 8.51 13.26
N GLU A 64 9.05 9.56 14.06
CA GLU A 64 8.88 9.45 15.52
C GLU A 64 7.46 9.00 15.89
N ARG A 65 6.45 9.49 15.17
CA ARG A 65 5.05 9.06 15.40
C ARG A 65 4.84 7.59 15.06
N ILE A 66 5.43 7.13 13.95
CA ILE A 66 5.36 5.71 13.56
C ILE A 66 6.11 4.86 14.60
N ALA A 67 7.32 5.25 15.01
CA ALA A 67 8.08 4.52 16.03
C ALA A 67 7.31 4.41 17.36
N ALA A 68 6.60 5.47 17.77
CA ALA A 68 5.77 5.45 18.97
C ALA A 68 4.54 4.51 18.83
N LEU A 69 3.97 4.38 17.63
CA LEU A 69 2.81 3.52 17.37
C LEU A 69 3.16 2.04 17.26
N VAL A 70 4.39 1.71 16.90
CA VAL A 70 4.87 0.32 16.73
C VAL A 70 6.16 0.07 17.53
N PRO A 71 6.11 0.20 18.87
CA PRO A 71 7.31 0.14 19.73
C PRO A 71 8.02 -1.22 19.70
N GLN A 72 7.37 -2.26 19.20
CA GLN A 72 7.99 -3.58 19.00
C GLN A 72 9.01 -3.59 17.86
N VAL A 73 8.93 -2.66 16.90
CA VAL A 73 9.93 -2.50 15.83
C VAL A 73 11.04 -1.58 16.34
N PRO A 74 12.32 -2.04 16.35
CA PRO A 74 13.43 -1.21 16.81
C PRO A 74 13.49 0.13 16.09
N ARG A 75 13.69 1.24 16.83
CA ARG A 75 13.73 2.60 16.25
C ARG A 75 14.74 2.74 15.10
N ALA A 76 15.88 2.04 15.19
CA ALA A 76 16.89 2.03 14.14
C ALA A 76 16.44 1.40 12.81
N GLN A 77 15.29 0.73 12.80
CA GLN A 77 14.69 0.12 11.61
C GLN A 77 13.56 0.96 11.01
N VAL A 78 13.22 2.08 11.64
CA VAL A 78 12.42 3.13 11.01
C VAL A 78 13.37 3.99 10.19
N LEU A 79 13.47 3.68 8.91
CA LEU A 79 14.38 4.33 7.98
C LEU A 79 13.74 5.61 7.44
N VAL A 80 14.45 6.72 7.62
CA VAL A 80 13.97 8.06 7.23
C VAL A 80 14.49 8.40 5.83
N GLU A 81 13.59 8.46 4.86
CA GLU A 81 13.92 8.91 3.51
C GLU A 81 14.31 10.39 3.53
N PRO A 82 15.50 10.77 2.98
CA PRO A 82 15.93 12.18 2.91
C PRO A 82 14.94 13.08 2.16
N ARG A 83 14.22 12.53 1.19
CA ARG A 83 13.10 13.14 0.48
C ARG A 83 12.15 12.09 -0.08
N ALA A 84 10.93 12.47 -0.35
CA ALA A 84 9.98 11.59 -1.05
C ALA A 84 10.43 11.32 -2.49
N ALA A 85 10.63 10.04 -2.84
CA ALA A 85 11.10 9.63 -4.16
C ALA A 85 10.30 8.45 -4.75
N SER A 86 9.12 8.16 -4.19
CA SER A 86 8.27 7.02 -4.57
C SER A 86 8.90 5.67 -4.22
N THR A 87 8.27 4.55 -4.62
CA THR A 87 8.57 3.23 -4.07
C THR A 87 9.83 2.57 -4.61
N ALA A 88 10.28 2.88 -5.84
CA ALA A 88 11.47 2.23 -6.36
C ALA A 88 12.76 2.65 -5.63
N PRO A 89 13.04 3.94 -5.38
CA PRO A 89 14.18 4.35 -4.57
C PRO A 89 14.11 3.82 -3.13
N ALA A 90 12.95 3.90 -2.50
CA ALA A 90 12.75 3.41 -1.13
C ALA A 90 13.08 1.92 -0.99
N LEU A 91 12.54 1.09 -1.89
CA LEU A 91 12.77 -0.36 -1.87
C LEU A 91 14.20 -0.74 -2.30
N ALA A 92 14.82 -0.01 -3.25
CA ALA A 92 16.23 -0.22 -3.60
C ALA A 92 17.15 0.08 -2.40
N TRP A 93 16.85 1.15 -1.67
CA TRP A 93 17.59 1.46 -0.43
C TRP A 93 17.37 0.41 0.65
N ALA A 94 16.13 -0.02 0.91
CA ALA A 94 15.85 -1.08 1.87
C ALA A 94 16.58 -2.39 1.51
N ALA A 95 16.53 -2.78 0.23
CA ALA A 95 17.21 -3.97 -0.25
C ALA A 95 18.74 -3.87 -0.07
N GLN A 96 19.34 -2.72 -0.38
CA GLN A 96 20.77 -2.48 -0.17
C GLN A 96 21.14 -2.48 1.31
N TRP A 97 20.28 -1.90 2.17
CA TRP A 97 20.47 -1.91 3.62
C TRP A 97 20.46 -3.33 4.18
N ILE A 98 19.52 -4.18 3.73
CA ILE A 98 19.44 -5.60 4.10
C ILE A 98 20.65 -6.35 3.54
N SER A 99 20.97 -6.20 2.26
CA SER A 99 22.05 -6.92 1.57
C SER A 99 23.41 -6.76 2.25
N ARG A 100 23.67 -5.59 2.83
CA ARG A 100 24.92 -5.34 3.58
C ARG A 100 25.01 -6.09 4.91
N ARG A 101 23.88 -6.51 5.48
CA ARG A 101 23.79 -7.22 6.77
C ARG A 101 23.54 -8.71 6.58
N ASP A 102 22.80 -9.04 5.53
CA ASP A 102 22.34 -10.39 5.24
C ASP A 102 22.22 -10.58 3.71
N PRO A 103 23.34 -10.83 3.02
CA PRO A 103 23.39 -10.92 1.56
C PRO A 103 22.48 -12.00 0.96
N GLY A 104 22.19 -13.06 1.71
CA GLY A 104 21.33 -14.18 1.30
C GLY A 104 19.85 -14.01 1.67
N ALA A 105 19.46 -12.85 2.17
CA ALA A 105 18.09 -12.62 2.66
C ALA A 105 17.05 -12.61 1.54
N GLN A 106 15.83 -12.99 1.93
CA GLN A 106 14.61 -12.64 1.21
C GLN A 106 13.98 -11.38 1.79
N MET A 107 13.32 -10.60 0.96
CA MET A 107 12.57 -9.42 1.35
C MET A 107 11.11 -9.55 0.92
N LEU A 108 10.21 -9.38 1.88
CA LEU A 108 8.78 -9.14 1.65
C LEU A 108 8.55 -7.63 1.67
N SER A 109 7.91 -7.07 0.66
CA SER A 109 7.56 -5.65 0.63
C SER A 109 6.05 -5.47 0.65
N LEU A 110 5.57 -4.55 1.48
CA LEU A 110 4.15 -4.18 1.60
C LEU A 110 4.00 -2.71 1.94
N HIS A 111 2.79 -2.18 1.78
CA HIS A 111 2.47 -0.81 2.15
C HIS A 111 1.76 -0.74 3.50
N ALA A 112 1.94 0.37 4.21
CA ALA A 112 1.36 0.61 5.53
C ALA A 112 -0.12 1.04 5.48
N ASP A 113 -0.72 1.19 4.31
CA ASP A 113 -1.96 1.95 4.12
C ASP A 113 -3.09 1.16 3.45
N TRP A 114 -3.03 -0.18 3.49
CA TRP A 114 -4.07 -1.07 2.94
C TRP A 114 -5.08 -1.54 3.98
N ALA A 115 -6.27 -1.91 3.49
CA ALA A 115 -7.16 -2.83 4.18
C ALA A 115 -6.94 -4.27 3.70
N VAL A 116 -6.80 -5.19 4.63
CA VAL A 116 -6.73 -6.63 4.39
C VAL A 116 -7.77 -7.32 5.28
N GLY A 117 -8.63 -8.12 4.68
CA GLY A 117 -9.76 -8.73 5.39
C GLY A 117 -9.48 -10.08 6.03
N ASP A 118 -8.32 -10.69 5.79
CA ASP A 118 -7.92 -11.98 6.36
C ASP A 118 -6.39 -12.07 6.44
N ASP A 119 -5.84 -11.83 7.62
CA ASP A 119 -4.40 -11.85 7.86
C ASP A 119 -3.79 -13.26 7.76
N ARG A 120 -4.58 -14.31 8.03
CA ARG A 120 -4.11 -15.70 7.85
C ARG A 120 -3.92 -16.03 6.36
N ALA A 121 -4.90 -15.69 5.54
CA ALA A 121 -4.81 -15.87 4.09
C ALA A 121 -3.71 -14.97 3.48
N PHE A 122 -3.53 -13.74 4.00
CA PHE A 122 -2.42 -12.87 3.61
C PHE A 122 -1.06 -13.52 3.91
N ARG A 123 -0.84 -14.00 5.13
CA ARG A 123 0.41 -14.68 5.50
C ARG A 123 0.66 -15.96 4.70
N ALA A 124 -0.39 -16.71 4.38
CA ALA A 124 -0.29 -17.89 3.51
C ALA A 124 0.18 -17.51 2.09
N ALA A 125 -0.41 -16.46 1.50
CA ALA A 125 0.00 -15.96 0.19
C ALA A 125 1.44 -15.42 0.21
N ALA A 126 1.83 -14.72 1.28
CA ALA A 126 3.19 -14.21 1.47
C ALA A 126 4.22 -15.35 1.54
N ARG A 127 3.95 -16.40 2.34
CA ARG A 127 4.83 -17.59 2.40
C ARG A 127 4.94 -18.28 1.05
N ASN A 128 3.84 -18.44 0.33
CA ASN A 128 3.86 -19.02 -1.00
C ASN A 128 4.69 -18.17 -1.98
N ALA A 129 4.52 -16.85 -1.96
CA ALA A 129 5.28 -15.92 -2.79
C ALA A 129 6.79 -15.99 -2.51
N LEU A 130 7.18 -16.08 -1.23
CA LEU A 130 8.57 -16.26 -0.82
C LEU A 130 9.15 -17.60 -1.28
N GLY A 131 8.38 -18.69 -1.18
CA GLY A 131 8.76 -20.01 -1.69
C GLY A 131 9.02 -19.99 -3.19
N VAL A 132 8.11 -19.41 -3.96
CA VAL A 132 8.26 -19.25 -5.42
C VAL A 132 9.47 -18.38 -5.78
N ALA A 133 9.67 -17.27 -5.06
CA ALA A 133 10.81 -16.38 -5.28
C ALA A 133 12.15 -17.09 -5.07
N ALA A 134 12.23 -17.96 -4.05
CA ALA A 134 13.44 -18.75 -3.76
C ALA A 134 13.67 -19.87 -4.78
N GLU A 135 12.61 -20.61 -5.11
CA GLU A 135 12.69 -21.79 -5.99
C GLU A 135 13.06 -21.43 -7.43
N TYR A 136 12.47 -20.34 -7.96
CA TYR A 136 12.62 -19.98 -9.37
C TYR A 136 13.55 -18.77 -9.60
N ASP A 137 14.09 -18.16 -8.56
CA ASP A 137 14.93 -16.97 -8.61
C ASP A 137 14.30 -15.83 -9.42
N VAL A 138 13.06 -15.48 -9.08
CA VAL A 138 12.24 -14.45 -9.74
C VAL A 138 11.71 -13.44 -8.73
N LEU A 139 11.28 -12.28 -9.22
CA LEU A 139 10.44 -11.37 -8.47
C LEU A 139 9.01 -11.94 -8.42
N VAL A 140 8.35 -11.82 -7.29
CA VAL A 140 6.98 -12.30 -7.14
C VAL A 140 6.09 -11.18 -6.64
N THR A 141 4.94 -11.01 -7.28
CA THR A 141 3.85 -10.17 -6.77
C THR A 141 2.68 -11.06 -6.35
N VAL A 142 1.91 -10.60 -5.35
CA VAL A 142 0.65 -11.23 -5.00
C VAL A 142 -0.49 -10.46 -5.65
N GLY A 143 -1.27 -11.17 -6.46
CA GLY A 143 -2.44 -10.60 -7.12
C GLY A 143 -3.73 -11.14 -6.53
N VAL A 144 -4.79 -10.31 -6.48
CA VAL A 144 -6.13 -10.72 -6.05
C VAL A 144 -7.13 -10.57 -7.18
N LYS A 145 -8.22 -11.36 -7.13
CA LYS A 145 -9.26 -11.31 -8.17
C LYS A 145 -10.00 -9.97 -8.14
N PRO A 146 -10.09 -9.25 -9.27
CA PRO A 146 -10.82 -8.00 -9.34
C PRO A 146 -12.32 -8.16 -9.07
N THR A 147 -12.87 -7.34 -8.18
CA THR A 147 -14.31 -7.28 -7.87
C THR A 147 -15.05 -6.22 -8.68
N ARG A 148 -14.33 -5.20 -9.19
CA ARG A 148 -14.85 -4.08 -9.99
C ARG A 148 -13.86 -3.66 -11.08
N ASN A 149 -14.24 -2.71 -11.96
CA ASN A 149 -13.32 -2.13 -12.93
C ASN A 149 -12.63 -0.92 -12.28
N GLU A 150 -11.44 -1.14 -11.73
CA GLU A 150 -10.67 -0.11 -11.03
C GLU A 150 -9.59 0.45 -11.96
N THR A 151 -9.47 1.76 -12.06
CA THR A 151 -8.46 2.43 -12.90
C THR A 151 -7.24 2.90 -12.12
N ALA A 152 -7.35 2.95 -10.79
CA ALA A 152 -6.26 3.38 -9.92
C ALA A 152 -5.24 2.27 -9.60
N TYR A 153 -5.55 1.00 -9.98
CA TYR A 153 -4.72 -0.17 -9.65
C TYR A 153 -3.93 -0.70 -10.84
N GLY A 154 -2.84 -1.39 -10.55
CA GLY A 154 -2.13 -2.23 -11.50
C GLY A 154 -2.89 -3.54 -11.79
N TYR A 155 -2.82 -4.00 -13.02
CA TYR A 155 -3.38 -5.28 -13.47
C TYR A 155 -2.28 -6.23 -13.94
N ILE A 156 -2.36 -7.48 -13.49
CA ILE A 156 -1.42 -8.54 -13.81
C ILE A 156 -2.14 -9.55 -14.71
N VAL A 157 -1.62 -9.76 -15.91
CA VAL A 157 -2.09 -10.81 -16.83
C VAL A 157 -1.24 -12.06 -16.60
N PRO A 158 -1.79 -13.13 -15.99
CA PRO A 158 -1.05 -14.37 -15.76
C PRO A 158 -0.69 -15.06 -17.07
N GLY A 159 0.50 -15.64 -17.13
CA GLY A 159 1.02 -16.41 -18.24
C GLY A 159 1.05 -17.93 -17.98
N LYS A 160 2.16 -18.59 -18.32
CA LYS A 160 2.39 -20.02 -18.10
C LYS A 160 2.47 -20.36 -16.61
N SER A 161 2.12 -21.59 -16.25
CA SER A 161 2.28 -22.11 -14.89
C SER A 161 3.77 -22.11 -14.46
N LEU A 162 4.01 -21.82 -13.19
CA LEU A 162 5.32 -21.80 -12.56
C LEU A 162 5.16 -22.31 -11.11
N GLY A 163 5.16 -23.62 -10.94
CA GLY A 163 4.82 -24.25 -9.66
C GLY A 163 3.43 -23.84 -9.17
N SER A 164 3.35 -23.31 -7.95
CA SER A 164 2.12 -22.78 -7.35
C SER A 164 1.77 -21.34 -7.80
N ALA A 165 2.62 -20.74 -8.66
CA ALA A 165 2.46 -19.41 -9.24
C ALA A 165 2.26 -19.49 -10.75
N ARG A 166 2.18 -18.31 -11.38
CA ARG A 166 2.21 -18.17 -12.84
C ARG A 166 3.21 -17.08 -13.23
N ALA A 167 3.98 -17.31 -14.29
CA ALA A 167 4.79 -16.26 -14.88
C ALA A 167 3.89 -15.09 -15.32
N VAL A 168 4.33 -13.85 -15.14
CA VAL A 168 3.58 -12.69 -15.57
C VAL A 168 3.80 -12.47 -17.06
N ARG A 169 2.70 -12.53 -17.85
CA ARG A 169 2.74 -12.24 -19.27
C ARG A 169 2.77 -10.74 -19.53
N ARG A 170 2.06 -9.97 -18.74
CA ARG A 170 1.97 -8.52 -18.85
C ARG A 170 1.57 -7.90 -17.50
N PHE A 171 2.23 -6.82 -17.15
CA PHE A 171 1.83 -5.91 -16.09
C PHE A 171 1.29 -4.62 -16.74
N VAL A 172 0.24 -4.04 -16.19
CA VAL A 172 -0.39 -2.82 -16.72
C VAL A 172 -0.77 -1.91 -15.55
N GLU A 173 0.00 -0.88 -15.31
CA GLU A 173 -0.29 0.10 -14.26
C GLU A 173 -1.35 1.09 -14.71
N LYS A 174 -2.35 1.32 -13.87
CA LYS A 174 -3.42 2.33 -14.03
C LYS A 174 -4.02 2.39 -15.44
N PRO A 175 -4.70 1.33 -15.90
CA PRO A 175 -5.30 1.29 -17.22
C PRO A 175 -6.47 2.26 -17.36
N SER A 176 -6.81 2.65 -18.59
CA SER A 176 -8.11 3.31 -18.86
C SER A 176 -9.30 2.41 -18.48
N ALA A 177 -10.49 3.00 -18.26
CA ALA A 177 -11.68 2.26 -17.85
C ALA A 177 -12.04 1.11 -18.81
N ALA A 178 -11.99 1.37 -20.13
CA ALA A 178 -12.22 0.33 -21.15
C ALA A 178 -11.20 -0.80 -21.07
N ARG A 179 -9.93 -0.47 -20.82
CA ARG A 179 -8.85 -1.46 -20.68
C ARG A 179 -8.97 -2.25 -19.39
N ALA A 180 -9.33 -1.61 -18.27
CA ALA A 180 -9.58 -2.27 -16.98
C ALA A 180 -10.70 -3.32 -17.11
N MET A 181 -11.82 -2.95 -17.75
CA MET A 181 -12.93 -3.87 -18.03
C MET A 181 -12.47 -5.10 -18.86
N LEU A 182 -11.69 -4.87 -19.92
CA LEU A 182 -11.18 -5.94 -20.77
C LEU A 182 -10.22 -6.86 -20.02
N LEU A 183 -9.30 -6.29 -19.22
CA LEU A 183 -8.34 -7.04 -18.41
C LEU A 183 -9.07 -7.92 -17.38
N ARG A 184 -10.05 -7.36 -16.67
CA ARG A 184 -10.88 -8.11 -15.73
C ARG A 184 -11.61 -9.28 -16.38
N ARG A 185 -12.26 -9.06 -17.53
CA ARG A 185 -12.96 -10.12 -18.30
C ARG A 185 -12.01 -11.23 -18.76
N ARG A 186 -10.74 -10.92 -18.99
CA ARG A 186 -9.69 -11.88 -19.41
C ARG A 186 -8.99 -12.56 -18.22
N GLY A 187 -9.48 -12.40 -17.00
CA GLY A 187 -8.94 -13.05 -15.82
C GLY A 187 -7.64 -12.43 -15.29
N ALA A 188 -7.35 -11.16 -15.58
CA ALA A 188 -6.26 -10.46 -14.96
C ALA A 188 -6.54 -10.27 -13.45
N LEU A 189 -5.48 -10.25 -12.66
CA LEU A 189 -5.51 -10.00 -11.22
C LEU A 189 -5.17 -8.54 -10.94
N TRP A 190 -5.70 -7.96 -9.86
CA TRP A 190 -5.17 -6.71 -9.32
C TRP A 190 -3.82 -6.93 -8.67
N ASN A 191 -2.87 -6.05 -8.92
CA ASN A 191 -1.65 -5.99 -8.15
C ASN A 191 -1.94 -5.42 -6.77
N THR A 192 -1.62 -6.17 -5.73
CA THR A 192 -1.80 -5.68 -4.35
C THR A 192 -0.65 -4.81 -3.86
N GLY A 193 0.51 -4.85 -4.53
CA GLY A 193 1.75 -4.26 -4.03
C GLY A 193 2.44 -5.11 -2.94
N LEU A 194 1.94 -6.31 -2.64
CA LEU A 194 2.66 -7.30 -1.82
C LEU A 194 3.66 -8.01 -2.71
N PHE A 195 4.95 -7.79 -2.44
CA PHE A 195 6.04 -8.34 -3.23
C PHE A 195 6.94 -9.23 -2.39
N ALA A 196 7.49 -10.27 -3.01
CA ALA A 196 8.46 -11.17 -2.41
C ALA A 196 9.60 -11.45 -3.39
N TRP A 197 10.85 -11.38 -2.92
CA TRP A 197 12.03 -11.63 -3.73
C TRP A 197 13.28 -11.89 -2.88
N GLY A 198 14.29 -12.54 -3.47
CA GLY A 198 15.64 -12.50 -2.96
C GLY A 198 16.22 -11.08 -3.10
N VAL A 199 16.86 -10.58 -2.06
CA VAL A 199 17.41 -9.21 -2.02
C VAL A 199 18.39 -8.97 -3.17
N ALA A 200 19.30 -9.91 -3.41
CA ALA A 200 20.27 -9.83 -4.52
C ALA A 200 19.57 -9.84 -5.89
N ARG A 201 18.53 -10.67 -6.07
CA ARG A 201 17.73 -10.69 -7.30
C ARG A 201 17.06 -9.36 -7.55
N PHE A 202 16.41 -8.79 -6.55
CA PHE A 202 15.75 -7.49 -6.69
C PHE A 202 16.73 -6.36 -7.04
N LEU A 203 17.88 -6.29 -6.37
CA LEU A 203 18.91 -5.30 -6.68
C LEU A 203 19.44 -5.46 -8.11
N GLY A 204 19.64 -6.70 -8.59
CA GLY A 204 20.03 -6.98 -9.96
C GLY A 204 18.99 -6.50 -10.99
N GLU A 205 17.70 -6.81 -10.77
CA GLU A 205 16.61 -6.37 -11.65
C GLU A 205 16.43 -4.84 -11.60
N ALA A 206 16.50 -4.23 -10.42
CA ALA A 206 16.40 -2.78 -10.27
C ALA A 206 17.58 -2.06 -10.94
N GLY A 207 18.81 -2.55 -10.79
CA GLY A 207 19.98 -2.02 -11.47
C GLY A 207 19.89 -2.10 -12.99
N ALA A 208 19.32 -3.20 -13.51
CA ALA A 208 19.16 -3.41 -14.94
C ALA A 208 18.01 -2.58 -15.57
N TYR A 209 16.88 -2.45 -14.88
CA TYR A 209 15.65 -1.93 -15.48
C TYR A 209 15.22 -0.56 -14.96
N ALA A 210 15.55 -0.17 -13.72
CA ALA A 210 15.16 1.13 -13.17
C ALA A 210 16.06 2.25 -13.68
N ARG A 211 15.82 2.70 -14.92
CA ARG A 211 16.58 3.75 -15.60
C ARG A 211 16.62 5.06 -14.81
N GLU A 212 15.59 5.31 -14.04
CA GLU A 212 15.39 6.48 -13.17
C GLU A 212 16.37 6.50 -11.99
N LEU A 213 16.98 5.35 -11.67
CA LEU A 213 17.96 5.19 -10.60
C LEU A 213 19.41 5.08 -11.10
N ARG A 214 19.63 5.07 -12.42
CA ARG A 214 20.95 4.80 -13.01
C ARG A 214 22.03 5.73 -12.46
N ASP A 215 21.79 7.03 -12.47
CA ASP A 215 22.77 8.03 -12.04
C ASP A 215 22.95 8.06 -10.52
N ALA A 216 21.97 7.52 -9.79
CA ALA A 216 21.98 7.40 -8.34
C ALA A 216 22.66 6.10 -7.85
N TRP A 217 22.74 5.07 -8.71
CA TRP A 217 23.16 3.72 -8.32
C TRP A 217 24.57 3.65 -7.69
N PRO A 218 25.58 4.41 -8.17
CA PRO A 218 26.90 4.42 -7.52
C PRO A 218 26.84 4.89 -6.06
N ALA A 219 26.03 5.91 -5.75
CA ALA A 219 25.84 6.39 -4.39
C ALA A 219 25.14 5.34 -3.51
N LEU A 220 24.13 4.63 -4.03
CA LEU A 220 23.48 3.51 -3.32
C LEU A 220 24.48 2.41 -3.00
N SER A 221 25.31 2.02 -3.98
CA SER A 221 26.33 0.98 -3.80
C SER A 221 27.41 1.39 -2.80
N ALA A 222 27.76 2.67 -2.73
CA ALA A 222 28.70 3.21 -1.77
C ALA A 222 28.08 3.34 -0.35
N GLY A 223 26.73 3.38 -0.24
CA GLY A 223 26.00 3.63 1.02
C GLY A 223 25.82 5.11 1.32
N ASP A 224 26.05 5.96 0.36
CA ASP A 224 25.73 7.38 0.43
C ASP A 224 24.23 7.57 0.18
N VAL A 225 23.44 7.46 1.25
CA VAL A 225 21.98 7.56 1.19
C VAL A 225 21.53 8.97 0.75
N PRO A 226 22.07 10.06 1.29
CA PRO A 226 21.72 11.41 0.81
C PRO A 226 22.04 11.61 -0.68
N GLY A 227 23.22 11.20 -1.12
CA GLY A 227 23.63 11.29 -2.53
C GLY A 227 22.77 10.42 -3.46
N PHE A 228 22.35 9.23 -2.99
CA PHE A 228 21.41 8.40 -3.72
C PHE A 228 20.06 9.09 -3.91
N PHE A 229 19.43 9.53 -2.83
CA PHE A 229 18.13 10.21 -2.92
C PHE A 229 18.20 11.53 -3.68
N ALA A 230 19.30 12.28 -3.60
CA ALA A 230 19.47 13.51 -4.37
C ALA A 230 19.40 13.27 -5.89
N LYS A 231 19.98 12.17 -6.38
CA LYS A 231 20.07 11.84 -7.81
C LYS A 231 18.93 10.95 -8.32
N ALA A 232 18.29 10.15 -7.45
CA ALA A 232 17.20 9.24 -7.83
C ALA A 232 15.98 10.02 -8.33
N ARG A 233 15.50 9.72 -9.54
CA ARG A 233 14.25 10.30 -10.04
C ARG A 233 13.06 9.55 -9.43
N PRO A 234 12.01 10.26 -8.95
CA PRO A 234 10.82 9.63 -8.35
C PRO A 234 10.11 8.69 -9.34
N VAL A 235 9.95 7.44 -8.95
CA VAL A 235 9.25 6.44 -9.77
C VAL A 235 8.75 5.29 -8.90
N ALA A 236 7.57 4.75 -9.21
CA ALA A 236 7.05 3.54 -8.57
C ALA A 236 7.84 2.30 -9.03
N VAL A 237 8.06 1.35 -8.12
CA VAL A 237 8.72 0.07 -8.42
C VAL A 237 7.97 -0.72 -9.50
N ASP A 238 6.65 -0.58 -9.54
CA ASP A 238 5.76 -1.17 -10.53
C ASP A 238 6.18 -0.78 -11.95
N VAL A 239 6.39 0.52 -12.17
CA VAL A 239 6.79 1.08 -13.48
C VAL A 239 8.27 0.89 -13.75
N ALA A 240 9.13 1.11 -12.74
CA ALA A 240 10.58 1.08 -12.92
C ALA A 240 11.11 -0.33 -13.14
N VAL A 241 10.53 -1.33 -12.50
CA VAL A 241 11.03 -2.72 -12.47
C VAL A 241 9.98 -3.70 -12.98
N LEU A 242 8.78 -3.76 -12.37
CA LEU A 242 7.83 -4.86 -12.60
C LEU A 242 7.23 -4.86 -14.01
N GLU A 243 7.01 -3.70 -14.62
CA GLU A 243 6.57 -3.62 -16.03
C GLU A 243 7.68 -3.99 -17.02
N ARG A 244 8.95 -3.91 -16.62
CA ARG A 244 10.12 -4.02 -17.53
C ARG A 244 10.84 -5.36 -17.43
N THR A 245 10.83 -5.98 -16.25
CA THR A 245 11.51 -7.26 -16.04
C THR A 245 10.79 -8.42 -16.76
N ARG A 246 11.59 -9.41 -17.17
CA ARG A 246 11.08 -10.69 -17.67
C ARG A 246 11.06 -11.79 -16.60
N ARG A 247 11.51 -11.49 -15.39
CA ARG A 247 11.60 -12.42 -14.26
C ARG A 247 10.55 -12.06 -13.19
N LEU A 248 9.28 -12.04 -13.59
CA LEU A 248 8.16 -11.73 -12.70
C LEU A 248 7.15 -12.88 -12.70
N ALA A 249 6.80 -13.35 -11.52
CA ALA A 249 5.70 -14.28 -11.29
C ALA A 249 4.60 -13.65 -10.45
N VAL A 250 3.40 -14.24 -10.50
CA VAL A 250 2.25 -13.85 -9.68
C VAL A 250 1.73 -15.05 -8.91
N VAL A 251 1.55 -14.88 -7.61
CA VAL A 251 0.79 -15.76 -6.72
C VAL A 251 -0.60 -15.19 -6.54
N THR A 252 -1.63 -16.03 -6.59
CA THR A 252 -3.01 -15.58 -6.34
C THR A 252 -3.30 -15.57 -4.85
N GLY A 253 -3.61 -14.40 -4.31
CA GLY A 253 -4.11 -14.22 -2.95
C GLY A 253 -5.62 -14.45 -2.87
N THR A 254 -6.10 -15.03 -1.77
CA THR A 254 -7.52 -15.30 -1.50
C THR A 254 -8.12 -14.37 -0.46
N PHE A 255 -7.35 -13.43 0.06
CA PHE A 255 -7.80 -12.42 1.03
C PHE A 255 -8.49 -11.24 0.35
N ARG A 256 -9.40 -10.59 1.07
CA ARG A 256 -9.97 -9.31 0.66
C ARG A 256 -8.90 -8.22 0.79
N TRP A 257 -8.79 -7.38 -0.24
CA TRP A 257 -7.83 -6.30 -0.28
C TRP A 257 -8.44 -5.04 -0.90
N ASP A 258 -8.14 -3.88 -0.31
CA ASP A 258 -8.46 -2.55 -0.85
C ASP A 258 -7.33 -1.59 -0.48
N ASP A 259 -6.94 -0.70 -1.40
CA ASP A 259 -5.90 0.31 -1.15
C ASP A 259 -6.40 1.50 -0.32
N ILE A 260 -7.69 1.53 0.00
CA ILE A 260 -8.35 2.64 0.71
C ILE A 260 -8.01 3.98 0.05
N GLY A 261 -8.33 4.12 -1.24
CA GLY A 261 -7.93 5.29 -2.03
C GLY A 261 -8.69 6.58 -1.67
N SER A 262 -9.85 6.49 -1.03
CA SER A 262 -10.77 7.61 -0.77
C SER A 262 -11.86 7.23 0.23
N TRP A 263 -12.67 8.21 0.66
CA TRP A 263 -13.75 8.03 1.64
C TRP A 263 -14.77 6.95 1.26
N ASP A 264 -15.14 6.81 0.00
CA ASP A 264 -16.07 5.79 -0.49
C ASP A 264 -15.53 4.35 -0.32
N ALA A 265 -14.21 4.18 -0.17
CA ALA A 265 -13.62 2.89 0.15
C ALA A 265 -14.15 2.33 1.48
N LEU A 266 -14.51 3.20 2.43
CA LEU A 266 -15.02 2.77 3.73
C LEU A 266 -16.31 1.97 3.61
N LEU A 267 -17.18 2.25 2.62
CA LEU A 267 -18.39 1.45 2.33
C LEU A 267 -18.06 0.00 1.91
N ARG A 268 -16.84 -0.25 1.41
CA ARG A 268 -16.40 -1.58 0.98
C ARG A 268 -15.66 -2.36 2.06
N ILE A 269 -14.97 -1.66 2.99
CA ILE A 269 -14.04 -2.29 3.93
C ILE A 269 -14.54 -2.32 5.37
N ARG A 270 -15.42 -1.39 5.76
CA ARG A 270 -15.99 -1.37 7.11
C ARG A 270 -17.35 -2.08 7.14
N ARG A 271 -17.74 -2.50 8.33
CA ARG A 271 -19.09 -3.05 8.56
C ARG A 271 -20.12 -1.93 8.40
N ALA A 272 -21.04 -2.11 7.47
CA ALA A 272 -22.17 -1.24 7.30
C ALA A 272 -23.36 -1.68 8.19
N ASP A 273 -24.25 -0.74 8.52
CA ASP A 273 -25.55 -1.04 9.12
C ASP A 273 -26.53 -1.69 8.11
N ALA A 274 -27.76 -1.98 8.52
CA ALA A 274 -28.78 -2.61 7.68
C ALA A 274 -29.20 -1.73 6.47
N ARG A 275 -28.90 -0.44 6.50
CA ARG A 275 -29.19 0.54 5.43
C ARG A 275 -27.98 0.84 4.54
N GLY A 276 -26.87 0.15 4.79
CA GLY A 276 -25.63 0.32 4.05
C GLY A 276 -24.78 1.51 4.51
N ASN A 277 -25.04 2.10 5.67
CA ASN A 277 -24.26 3.20 6.21
C ASN A 277 -23.05 2.70 6.98
N VAL A 278 -21.94 3.41 6.86
CA VAL A 278 -20.77 3.28 7.74
C VAL A 278 -20.76 4.46 8.70
N VAL A 279 -20.98 4.20 9.97
CA VAL A 279 -21.02 5.22 11.02
C VAL A 279 -19.84 5.04 11.96
N VAL A 280 -19.06 6.10 12.15
CA VAL A 280 -17.88 6.12 13.04
C VAL A 280 -17.93 7.37 13.93
N GLY A 281 -17.75 7.16 15.23
CA GLY A 281 -17.77 8.22 16.23
C GLY A 281 -19.16 8.48 16.81
N ASN A 282 -19.34 9.61 17.48
CA ASN A 282 -20.59 9.98 18.18
C ASN A 282 -21.58 10.62 17.19
N ALA A 283 -22.34 9.79 16.46
CA ALA A 283 -23.30 10.26 15.49
C ALA A 283 -24.71 9.68 15.73
N THR A 284 -25.73 10.53 15.59
CA THR A 284 -27.15 10.13 15.52
C THR A 284 -27.60 10.15 14.07
N VAL A 285 -28.00 8.98 13.55
CA VAL A 285 -28.35 8.80 12.14
C VAL A 285 -29.83 8.39 12.05
N ALA A 286 -30.62 9.18 11.34
CA ALA A 286 -32.05 8.94 11.16
C ALA A 286 -32.32 7.76 10.20
N ASP A 287 -33.57 7.27 10.22
CA ASP A 287 -34.00 6.08 9.48
C ASP A 287 -34.01 6.23 7.96
N ASP A 288 -34.02 7.44 7.46
CA ASP A 288 -34.01 7.81 6.04
C ASP A 288 -32.60 8.03 5.47
N VAL A 289 -31.55 7.82 6.26
CA VAL A 289 -30.15 7.85 5.80
C VAL A 289 -29.74 6.51 5.23
N ARG A 290 -29.19 6.51 4.01
CA ARG A 290 -28.81 5.29 3.27
C ARG A 290 -27.46 5.40 2.58
N ARG A 291 -26.73 4.27 2.50
CA ARG A 291 -25.48 4.08 1.72
C ARG A 291 -24.47 5.21 1.89
N SER A 292 -24.35 5.73 3.10
CA SER A 292 -23.55 6.92 3.40
C SER A 292 -22.42 6.62 4.37
N VAL A 293 -21.33 7.39 4.28
CA VAL A 293 -20.25 7.39 5.27
C VAL A 293 -20.48 8.58 6.21
N ILE A 294 -20.65 8.31 7.48
CA ILE A 294 -20.79 9.29 8.55
C ILE A 294 -19.60 9.13 9.50
N TRP A 295 -18.75 10.13 9.58
CA TRP A 295 -17.57 10.09 10.41
C TRP A 295 -17.43 11.33 11.27
N THR A 296 -17.28 11.15 12.58
CA THR A 296 -16.95 12.24 13.49
C THR A 296 -15.91 11.78 14.50
N GLU A 297 -14.98 12.67 14.88
CA GLU A 297 -13.94 12.35 15.88
C GLU A 297 -14.40 12.69 17.30
N ASN A 298 -14.71 13.95 17.57
CA ASN A 298 -14.90 14.44 18.94
C ASN A 298 -16.26 15.12 19.18
N GLU A 299 -16.97 15.49 18.12
CA GLU A 299 -18.24 16.22 18.21
C GLU A 299 -19.43 15.31 17.90
N HIS A 300 -20.58 15.66 18.43
CA HIS A 300 -21.81 14.97 18.05
C HIS A 300 -22.28 15.44 16.67
N LEU A 301 -22.64 14.49 15.82
CA LEU A 301 -23.13 14.73 14.46
C LEU A 301 -24.53 14.11 14.32
N ALA A 302 -25.54 14.93 13.98
CA ALA A 302 -26.88 14.45 13.64
C ALA A 302 -27.08 14.50 12.12
N VAL A 303 -27.58 13.42 11.53
CA VAL A 303 -27.76 13.26 10.09
C VAL A 303 -29.15 12.74 9.77
N ILE A 304 -29.87 13.45 8.88
CA ILE A 304 -31.26 13.14 8.49
C ILE A 304 -31.39 13.28 6.96
N GLY A 305 -32.11 12.37 6.30
CA GLY A 305 -32.60 12.54 4.92
C GLY A 305 -31.56 12.55 3.84
N ILE A 306 -30.43 11.82 3.99
CA ILE A 306 -29.39 11.77 2.98
C ILE A 306 -29.17 10.36 2.41
N GLU A 307 -28.75 10.28 1.17
CA GLU A 307 -28.44 9.05 0.47
C GLU A 307 -27.20 9.22 -0.41
N ASP A 308 -26.32 8.17 -0.42
CA ASP A 308 -25.08 8.17 -1.20
C ASP A 308 -24.15 9.36 -0.87
N MET A 309 -24.03 9.72 0.41
CA MET A 309 -23.26 10.87 0.86
C MET A 309 -22.07 10.46 1.74
N ILE A 310 -21.09 11.33 1.78
CA ILE A 310 -19.97 11.32 2.71
C ILE A 310 -20.09 12.57 3.56
N VAL A 311 -20.24 12.38 4.88
CA VAL A 311 -20.34 13.44 5.89
C VAL A 311 -19.25 13.21 6.92
N VAL A 312 -18.30 14.11 7.02
CA VAL A 312 -17.14 13.99 7.92
C VAL A 312 -16.97 15.24 8.75
N ARG A 313 -16.84 15.08 10.05
CA ARG A 313 -16.49 16.15 10.99
C ARG A 313 -15.20 15.77 11.70
N ALA A 314 -14.10 16.48 11.41
CA ALA A 314 -12.80 16.25 12.03
C ALA A 314 -11.93 17.52 11.97
N ASN A 315 -11.03 17.69 12.94
CA ASN A 315 -10.09 18.78 12.98
C ASN A 315 -10.72 20.19 12.82
N GLY A 316 -11.94 20.39 13.35
CA GLY A 316 -12.66 21.66 13.24
C GLY A 316 -13.32 21.92 11.88
N HIS A 317 -13.22 21.00 10.92
CA HIS A 317 -13.79 21.11 9.58
C HIS A 317 -14.94 20.13 9.35
N THR A 318 -15.86 20.49 8.47
CA THR A 318 -16.94 19.62 8.01
C THR A 318 -16.85 19.45 6.50
N LEU A 319 -16.83 18.20 6.06
CA LEU A 319 -16.93 17.81 4.66
C LEU A 319 -18.31 17.19 4.41
N VAL A 320 -19.01 17.66 3.39
CA VAL A 320 -20.25 17.05 2.88
C VAL A 320 -20.11 16.94 1.37
N MET A 321 -20.18 15.72 0.83
CA MET A 321 -20.11 15.48 -0.60
C MET A 321 -20.83 14.19 -0.99
N PRO A 322 -21.36 14.08 -2.22
CA PRO A 322 -21.84 12.80 -2.74
C PRO A 322 -20.70 11.77 -2.87
N THR A 323 -20.99 10.48 -2.68
CA THR A 323 -20.09 9.41 -3.09
C THR A 323 -19.78 9.55 -4.59
N GLY A 324 -18.59 9.15 -5.02
CA GLY A 324 -18.17 9.32 -6.42
C GLY A 324 -17.60 10.70 -6.79
N HIS A 325 -17.59 11.68 -5.87
CA HIS A 325 -17.00 13.00 -6.10
C HIS A 325 -15.63 13.17 -5.42
N VAL A 326 -15.03 12.10 -4.98
CA VAL A 326 -13.76 12.11 -4.22
C VAL A 326 -12.58 12.70 -5.00
N ASP A 327 -12.58 12.65 -6.32
CA ASP A 327 -11.52 13.25 -7.13
C ASP A 327 -11.52 14.79 -7.02
N ARG A 328 -12.69 15.41 -6.88
CA ARG A 328 -12.83 16.87 -6.69
C ARG A 328 -12.32 17.35 -5.33
N LEU A 329 -12.33 16.46 -4.31
CA LEU A 329 -11.83 16.82 -2.98
C LEU A 329 -10.35 17.23 -3.02
N LYS A 330 -9.54 16.54 -3.82
CA LYS A 330 -8.12 16.88 -3.96
C LYS A 330 -7.90 18.30 -4.50
N GLU A 331 -8.69 18.69 -5.48
CA GLU A 331 -8.64 20.03 -6.07
C GLU A 331 -9.06 21.11 -5.06
N LEU A 332 -10.14 20.85 -4.31
CA LEU A 332 -10.65 21.76 -3.29
C LEU A 332 -9.63 21.98 -2.18
N VAL A 333 -9.02 20.92 -1.66
CA VAL A 333 -8.06 20.99 -0.54
C VAL A 333 -6.73 21.64 -0.94
N GLN A 334 -6.34 21.60 -2.21
CA GLN A 334 -5.14 22.31 -2.68
C GLN A 334 -5.28 23.84 -2.63
N GLY A 335 -6.51 24.36 -2.52
CA GLY A 335 -6.82 25.79 -2.41
C GLY A 335 -7.04 26.28 -0.97
N LEU A 336 -7.00 25.38 0.04
CA LEU A 336 -7.11 25.67 1.46
C LEU A 336 -5.73 25.71 2.10
#